data_1f46327fe516a7ac1a762968eb71f324
#
_entry.id   1f46327fe516a7ac1a762968eb71f324
#
_cell.length_a   1.000
_cell.length_b   1.000
_cell.length_c   1.000
_cell.angle_alpha   90.00
_cell.angle_beta   90.00
_cell.angle_gamma   90.00
#
_symmetry.space_group_name_H-M   'P 1'
#
loop_
_entity.id
_entity.type
_entity.pdbx_description
1 polymer ?
#
loop_
_entity_poly.entity_id
_entity_poly.type
_entity_poly.pdbx_seq_one_letter_code
_entity_poly.pdbx_strand_id
1 'polypeptide(L)'
;MAIKMMVDKSIFERRDALGKPHYRAQLIADTAAELAGVTEQGGIVWDFGSIALTADGKSCLLGTDGVWHDLSDGTEVSGNG
;
A
#
# COMPACT_ATOMS: atom_id res chain seq x y z
N MET A 1 4.44 5.59 -13.29
CA MET A 1 3.93 4.90 -12.11
C MET A 1 2.46 5.22 -11.90
N ALA A 2 1.64 4.21 -11.71
CA ALA A 2 0.20 4.38 -11.70
C ALA A 2 -0.43 3.79 -10.44
N ILE A 3 0.06 4.22 -9.30
CA ILE A 3 -0.56 3.88 -8.03
C ILE A 3 -1.65 4.90 -7.75
N LYS A 4 -2.84 4.42 -7.45
CA LYS A 4 -3.98 5.28 -7.18
C LYS A 4 -4.72 4.82 -5.94
N MET A 5 -4.96 5.73 -5.01
CA MET A 5 -5.84 5.44 -3.87
C MET A 5 -7.29 5.48 -4.36
N MET A 6 -7.99 4.37 -4.15
CA MET A 6 -9.37 4.24 -4.62
C MET A 6 -10.40 4.53 -3.56
N VAL A 7 -10.00 4.59 -2.31
CA VAL A 7 -10.93 4.87 -1.22
C VAL A 7 -10.79 6.32 -0.84
N ASP A 8 -11.77 7.11 -1.19
CA ASP A 8 -11.82 8.51 -0.83
C ASP A 8 -12.00 8.74 0.67
N LYS A 9 -12.54 7.75 1.35
CA LYS A 9 -12.73 7.78 2.80
C LYS A 9 -12.04 6.60 3.43
N SER A 10 -10.72 6.58 3.28
CA SER A 10 -9.90 5.58 3.91
C SER A 10 -10.10 5.61 5.42
N ILE A 11 -9.93 4.45 6.05
CA ILE A 11 -10.03 4.38 7.50
C ILE A 11 -8.85 5.12 8.10
N PHE A 12 -9.14 6.21 8.80
CA PHE A 12 -8.13 6.98 9.50
C PHE A 12 -7.68 6.22 10.74
N GLU A 13 -6.38 6.00 10.86
CA GLU A 13 -5.82 5.29 12.01
C GLU A 13 -5.26 6.26 13.05
N ARG A 14 -4.40 7.18 12.62
CA ARG A 14 -3.71 8.07 13.55
C ARG A 14 -2.93 9.14 12.80
N ARG A 15 -2.40 10.11 13.56
CA ARG A 15 -1.37 11.02 13.06
C ARG A 15 -0.06 10.66 13.73
N ASP A 16 1.02 10.71 12.97
CA ASP A 16 2.34 10.46 13.55
C ASP A 16 2.91 11.71 14.21
N ALA A 17 4.14 11.61 14.73
CA ALA A 17 4.78 12.70 15.43
C ALA A 17 5.02 13.93 14.56
N LEU A 18 5.06 13.75 13.24
CA LEU A 18 5.24 14.83 12.28
C LEU A 18 3.91 15.42 11.83
N GLY A 19 2.79 14.90 12.33
CA GLY A 19 1.46 15.36 11.97
C GLY A 19 0.91 14.74 10.70
N LYS A 20 1.59 13.77 10.10
CA LYS A 20 1.10 13.12 8.88
C LYS A 20 -0.02 12.15 9.21
N PRO A 21 -1.12 12.17 8.44
CA PRO A 21 -2.21 11.22 8.66
C PRO A 21 -1.84 9.83 8.14
N HIS A 22 -2.19 8.83 8.91
CA HIS A 22 -2.04 7.42 8.54
C HIS A 22 -3.40 6.83 8.29
N TYR A 23 -3.55 6.17 7.15
CA TYR A 23 -4.81 5.55 6.75
C TYR A 23 -4.58 4.11 6.34
N ARG A 24 -5.59 3.29 6.57
CA ARG A 24 -5.64 1.94 6.00
C ARG A 24 -6.33 2.09 4.65
N ALA A 25 -5.54 2.21 3.60
CA ALA A 25 -6.02 2.59 2.28
C ALA A 25 -6.27 1.38 1.38
N GLN A 26 -7.16 1.57 0.40
CA GLN A 26 -7.29 0.65 -0.72
C GLN A 26 -6.69 1.31 -1.95
N LEU A 27 -5.84 0.56 -2.65
CA LEU A 27 -5.05 1.09 -3.75
C LEU A 27 -5.22 0.23 -5.00
N ILE A 28 -4.99 0.85 -6.13
CA ILE A 28 -4.82 0.15 -7.40
C ILE A 28 -3.48 0.55 -7.97
N ALA A 29 -2.74 -0.42 -8.50
CA ALA A 29 -1.47 -0.19 -9.19
C ALA A 29 -1.46 -0.98 -10.49
N ASP A 30 -0.62 -0.59 -11.43
CA ASP A 30 -0.48 -1.34 -12.68
C ASP A 30 0.23 -2.67 -12.42
N THR A 31 1.28 -2.65 -11.62
CA THR A 31 2.04 -3.86 -11.29
C THR A 31 2.35 -3.89 -9.80
N ALA A 32 2.58 -5.09 -9.28
CA ALA A 32 3.00 -5.25 -7.90
C ALA A 32 4.36 -4.62 -7.64
N ALA A 33 5.25 -4.64 -8.62
CA ALA A 33 6.60 -4.08 -8.48
C ALA A 33 6.57 -2.59 -8.14
N GLU A 34 5.56 -1.86 -8.59
CA GLU A 34 5.44 -0.43 -8.30
C GLU A 34 5.22 -0.15 -6.82
N LEU A 35 4.71 -1.13 -6.07
CA LEU A 35 4.43 -0.96 -4.65
C LEU A 35 5.67 -1.10 -3.79
N ALA A 36 6.72 -1.74 -4.30
CA ALA A 36 7.91 -2.02 -3.51
C ALA A 36 8.53 -0.75 -2.94
N GLY A 37 8.63 -0.69 -1.61
CA GLY A 37 9.20 0.46 -0.92
C GLY A 37 8.31 1.69 -0.86
N VAL A 38 7.10 1.64 -1.39
CA VAL A 38 6.19 2.80 -1.40
C VAL A 38 5.16 2.63 -0.30
N THR A 39 5.16 3.56 0.66
CA THR A 39 4.23 3.51 1.80
C THR A 39 3.52 4.84 2.03
N GLU A 40 3.69 5.80 1.12
CA GLU A 40 2.93 7.05 1.22
C GLU A 40 2.72 7.67 -0.15
N GLN A 41 1.66 8.44 -0.27
CA GLN A 41 1.34 9.15 -1.49
C GLN A 41 0.47 10.36 -1.14
N GLY A 42 0.78 11.50 -1.74
CA GLY A 42 -0.05 12.70 -1.57
C GLY A 42 -0.14 13.19 -0.12
N GLY A 43 0.87 12.94 0.69
CA GLY A 43 0.88 13.36 2.09
C GLY A 43 0.16 12.41 3.04
N ILE A 44 -0.34 11.29 2.53
CA ILE A 44 -1.01 10.27 3.32
C ILE A 44 -0.09 9.07 3.44
N VAL A 45 0.15 8.61 4.65
CA VAL A 45 0.94 7.41 4.92
C VAL A 45 -0.02 6.23 5.04
N TRP A 46 0.32 5.12 4.37
CA TRP A 46 -0.50 3.91 4.43
C TRP A 46 -0.05 3.06 5.61
N ASP A 47 -1.00 2.71 6.46
CA ASP A 47 -0.70 1.87 7.62
C ASP A 47 -0.87 0.38 7.27
N PHE A 48 -0.40 -0.49 8.16
CA PHE A 48 -0.53 -1.92 7.92
C PHE A 48 -2.00 -2.28 7.71
N GLY A 49 -2.23 -3.30 6.89
CA GLY A 49 -3.58 -3.69 6.51
C GLY A 49 -4.09 -2.97 5.27
N SER A 50 -3.33 -2.01 4.74
CA SER A 50 -3.67 -1.43 3.44
C SER A 50 -3.58 -2.49 2.36
N ILE A 51 -4.51 -2.45 1.41
CA ILE A 51 -4.60 -3.45 0.35
C ILE A 51 -4.41 -2.79 -1.00
N ALA A 52 -3.66 -3.44 -1.87
CA ALA A 52 -3.47 -3.00 -3.24
C ALA A 52 -3.82 -4.12 -4.20
N LEU A 53 -4.63 -3.80 -5.19
CA LEU A 53 -4.93 -4.70 -6.31
C LEU A 53 -4.18 -4.20 -7.52
N THR A 54 -3.61 -5.11 -8.28
CA THR A 54 -2.80 -4.73 -9.44
C THR A 54 -3.45 -5.20 -10.72
N ALA A 55 -3.22 -4.45 -11.80
CA ALA A 55 -3.74 -4.79 -13.11
C ALA A 55 -3.13 -6.07 -13.66
N ASP A 56 -1.94 -6.45 -13.16
CA ASP A 56 -1.30 -7.71 -13.56
C ASP A 56 -1.82 -8.92 -12.76
N GLY A 57 -2.88 -8.74 -11.97
CA GLY A 57 -3.59 -9.86 -11.36
C GLY A 57 -3.16 -10.24 -9.96
N LYS A 58 -2.46 -9.37 -9.26
CA LYS A 58 -2.00 -9.66 -7.90
C LYS A 58 -2.80 -8.88 -6.86
N SER A 59 -2.85 -9.44 -5.65
CA SER A 59 -3.41 -8.77 -4.50
C SER A 59 -2.32 -8.69 -3.43
N CYS A 60 -2.07 -7.50 -2.93
CA CYS A 60 -0.97 -7.26 -2.00
C CYS A 60 -1.49 -6.64 -0.71
N LEU A 61 -0.80 -6.94 0.39
CA LEU A 61 -1.16 -6.41 1.70
C LEU A 61 0.08 -5.75 2.31
N LEU A 62 -0.11 -4.58 2.88
CA LEU A 62 0.95 -3.91 3.62
C LEU A 62 1.02 -4.54 5.01
N GLY A 63 2.16 -5.13 5.34
CA GLY A 63 2.35 -5.84 6.60
C GLY A 63 2.73 -4.91 7.74
N THR A 64 2.77 -5.46 8.94
CA THR A 64 3.19 -4.72 10.13
C THR A 64 4.67 -4.36 10.10
N ASP A 65 5.42 -5.01 9.23
CA ASP A 65 6.84 -4.71 8.98
C ASP A 65 7.04 -3.52 8.04
N GLY A 66 5.94 -2.90 7.57
CA GLY A 66 6.02 -1.79 6.63
C GLY A 66 6.34 -2.20 5.21
N VAL A 67 6.18 -3.47 4.88
CA VAL A 67 6.54 -4.04 3.58
C VAL A 67 5.30 -4.63 2.92
N TRP A 68 5.17 -4.44 1.61
CA TRP A 68 4.11 -5.06 0.84
C TRP A 68 4.38 -6.54 0.65
N HIS A 69 3.35 -7.36 0.85
CA HIS A 69 3.42 -8.81 0.70
C HIS A 69 2.35 -9.27 -0.29
N ASP A 70 2.69 -10.26 -1.10
CA ASP A 70 1.73 -10.91 -1.98
C ASP A 70 0.79 -11.77 -1.13
N LEU A 71 -0.52 -11.56 -1.27
CA LEU A 71 -1.50 -12.29 -0.45
C LEU A 71 -1.57 -13.77 -0.80
N SER A 72 -1.12 -14.17 -1.99
CA SER A 72 -1.22 -15.56 -2.41
C SER A 72 -0.25 -16.47 -1.65
N ASP A 73 0.92 -15.95 -1.27
CA ASP A 73 1.96 -16.76 -0.64
C ASP A 73 2.71 -16.06 0.49
N GLY A 74 2.40 -14.79 0.75
CA GLY A 74 3.05 -14.02 1.81
C GLY A 74 4.43 -13.52 1.48
N THR A 75 4.92 -13.71 0.26
CA THR A 75 6.26 -13.25 -0.11
C THR A 75 6.30 -11.73 -0.20
N GLU A 76 7.48 -11.18 0.10
CA GLU A 76 7.70 -9.75 0.00
C GLU A 76 7.69 -9.31 -1.46
N VAL A 77 7.00 -8.21 -1.74
CA VAL A 77 6.95 -7.64 -3.09
C VAL A 77 8.29 -7.03 -3.41
N SER A 78 8.83 -7.40 -4.58
CA SER A 78 10.13 -6.94 -5.06
C SER A 78 9.97 -5.95 -6.20
N GLY A 79 10.73 -4.86 -6.15
CA GLY A 79 10.76 -3.88 -7.23
C GLY A 79 11.39 -4.43 -8.51
N ASN A 80 12.07 -5.55 -8.42
CA ASN A 80 12.70 -6.18 -9.58
C ASN A 80 11.81 -7.24 -10.23
N GLY A 81 10.70 -7.49 -9.67
CA GLY A 81 9.88 -8.58 -10.14
C GLY A 81 8.79 -8.71 -10.67
#